data_79eb7989bf3bc8e2c80781e69f9b2d2f
#
_entry.id   79eb7989bf3bc8e2c80781e69f9b2d2f
#
_cell.length_a   1.000
_cell.length_b   1.000
_cell.length_c   1.000
_cell.angle_alpha   90.00
_cell.angle_beta   90.00
_cell.angle_gamma   90.00
#
_symmetry.space_group_name_H-M   'P 1'
#
loop_
_entity.id
_entity.type
_entity.pdbx_description
1 polymer ?
#
loop_
_entity_poly.entity_id
_entity_poly.type
_entity_poly.pdbx_seq_one_letter_code
_entity_poly.pdbx_strand_id
1 'polypeptide(L)'
;MLIMLERIKNLKNFKNVTSKLPIKGKNDQMIIGLDVGTECVKALIARVDGEELEIVGVGRAHQSLSDMQSGAISDIAGVVGNCEKALSQAEEMSGVSARQAVIGIAGELVKGLTTTVRYKRPNPERSLDGAEIELIIDRAQARTLERAQKQLELETGKKDVEVKLVNSAIVSIHIDTYKVSNPVGFQGKEIVIQLYTAFAPMVHIGALERTAYELDLDLMAVAAEPFAVSRSVIGTDAASNFTAILIDVGGGTTDIAVVDDGGVQGTKMFGIGGRAFTKAIASELDWDYPQAEKLKLELGSTAYEGNIKARALKAIDKTLEVWIDGVELALSEFTNVDQLPHRILLCGGGASLQPLVKALKEEKWYKQLPFTRKPSIELIDPEQVIDVHDNTGKVTDHTLITALGLLRVGYDTMVGSEGKTNRLKEKFNKMLSV
;
A
#
# COMPACT_ATOMS: atom_id res chain seq x y z
N MET A 1 -24.57 16.95 26.49
CA MET A 1 -25.70 17.28 25.58
C MET A 1 -25.64 18.73 25.05
N LEU A 2 -25.35 19.76 25.84
CA LEU A 2 -25.21 21.14 25.34
C LEU A 2 -23.96 21.37 24.48
N ILE A 3 -22.83 20.75 24.79
CA ILE A 3 -21.55 20.89 24.06
C ILE A 3 -21.63 20.26 22.66
N MET A 4 -22.43 19.21 22.50
CA MET A 4 -22.65 18.55 21.21
C MET A 4 -23.51 19.39 20.24
N LEU A 5 -24.43 20.18 20.76
CA LEU A 5 -25.31 21.07 19.98
C LEU A 5 -24.58 22.35 19.46
N GLU A 6 -23.58 22.83 20.18
CA GLU A 6 -22.74 23.95 19.71
C GLU A 6 -21.78 23.54 18.59
N ARG A 7 -21.25 22.31 18.63
CA ARG A 7 -20.40 21.76 17.53
C ARG A 7 -21.19 21.60 16.24
N ILE A 8 -22.45 21.19 16.30
CA ILE A 8 -23.35 21.04 15.13
C ILE A 8 -23.71 22.42 14.53
N LYS A 9 -23.79 23.48 15.32
CA LYS A 9 -24.05 24.84 14.82
C LYS A 9 -22.85 25.42 14.08
N ASN A 10 -21.62 25.12 14.50
CA ASN A 10 -20.42 25.56 13.83
C ASN A 10 -20.19 24.87 12.47
N LEU A 11 -20.58 23.61 12.33
CA LEU A 11 -20.56 22.87 11.05
C LEU A 11 -21.49 23.46 9.99
N LYS A 12 -22.62 24.07 10.40
CA LYS A 12 -23.55 24.73 9.46
C LYS A 12 -23.03 26.06 8.90
N ASN A 13 -22.15 26.74 9.63
CA ASN A 13 -21.56 28.01 9.17
C ASN A 13 -20.39 27.82 8.21
N PHE A 14 -19.74 26.64 8.19
CA PHE A 14 -18.68 26.32 7.24
C PHE A 14 -19.21 26.00 5.81
N LYS A 15 -20.45 25.53 5.68
CA LYS A 15 -21.06 25.28 4.36
C LYS A 15 -21.23 26.51 3.47
N ASN A 16 -21.13 27.71 4.03
CA ASN A 16 -21.34 28.96 3.27
C ASN A 16 -20.05 29.63 2.76
N VAL A 17 -18.86 29.08 3.07
CA VAL A 17 -17.58 29.63 2.59
C VAL A 17 -17.11 28.95 1.31
N THR A 18 -17.51 27.69 1.06
CA THR A 18 -17.08 26.92 -0.11
C THR A 18 -17.85 27.21 -1.40
N SER A 19 -18.89 28.09 -1.37
CA SER A 19 -19.76 28.34 -2.53
C SER A 19 -19.27 29.45 -3.50
N LYS A 20 -18.02 29.92 -3.39
CA LYS A 20 -17.51 31.05 -4.23
C LYS A 20 -16.16 30.82 -4.91
N LEU A 21 -15.76 29.60 -5.19
CA LEU A 21 -14.66 29.40 -6.12
C LEU A 21 -15.23 29.19 -7.53
N PRO A 22 -14.79 29.94 -8.55
CA PRO A 22 -15.28 29.77 -9.90
C PRO A 22 -14.75 28.46 -10.47
N ILE A 23 -15.62 27.48 -10.66
CA ILE A 23 -15.35 26.32 -11.51
C ILE A 23 -15.20 26.84 -12.94
N LYS A 24 -13.98 27.06 -13.36
CA LYS A 24 -13.62 27.35 -14.75
C LYS A 24 -12.52 26.38 -15.18
N GLY A 25 -12.85 25.46 -16.05
CA GLY A 25 -11.90 24.63 -16.77
C GLY A 25 -12.51 23.26 -17.07
N LYS A 26 -12.31 22.75 -18.26
CA LYS A 26 -12.55 21.37 -18.72
C LYS A 26 -12.59 20.36 -17.54
N ASN A 27 -13.36 19.29 -17.66
CA ASN A 27 -13.39 18.14 -16.73
C ASN A 27 -11.98 17.62 -16.43
N ASP A 28 -11.21 18.33 -15.64
CA ASP A 28 -9.94 17.83 -15.11
C ASP A 28 -10.31 16.80 -14.04
N GLN A 29 -10.10 15.53 -14.37
CA GLN A 29 -10.34 14.45 -13.42
C GLN A 29 -9.26 14.52 -12.35
N MET A 30 -9.68 14.62 -11.08
CA MET A 30 -8.81 14.67 -9.92
C MET A 30 -8.93 13.39 -9.11
N ILE A 31 -7.80 12.86 -8.67
CA ILE A 31 -7.74 11.68 -7.82
C ILE A 31 -7.01 12.01 -6.53
N ILE A 32 -7.50 11.47 -5.40
CA ILE A 32 -6.86 11.54 -4.09
C ILE A 32 -6.22 10.18 -3.78
N GLY A 33 -4.93 10.18 -3.49
CA GLY A 33 -4.24 9.10 -2.80
C GLY A 33 -4.18 9.42 -1.32
N LEU A 34 -4.93 8.68 -0.48
CA LEU A 34 -5.00 8.90 0.96
C LEU A 34 -4.33 7.73 1.70
N ASP A 35 -3.12 7.94 2.15
CA ASP A 35 -2.36 7.02 2.99
C ASP A 35 -2.71 7.30 4.47
N VAL A 36 -3.51 6.42 5.06
CA VAL A 36 -3.93 6.52 6.47
C VAL A 36 -2.93 5.73 7.33
N GLY A 37 -1.70 6.24 7.41
CA GLY A 37 -0.63 5.57 8.14
C GLY A 37 -0.75 5.71 9.65
N THR A 38 -0.14 4.77 10.39
CA THR A 38 -0.18 4.72 11.87
C THR A 38 0.41 5.98 12.52
N GLU A 39 1.46 6.58 11.96
CA GLU A 39 2.12 7.79 12.51
C GLU A 39 1.65 9.07 11.83
N CYS A 40 1.39 9.01 10.54
CA CYS A 40 1.09 10.19 9.74
C CYS A 40 0.09 9.85 8.63
N VAL A 41 -0.96 10.65 8.52
CA VAL A 41 -1.81 10.67 7.33
C VAL A 41 -1.11 11.47 6.24
N LYS A 42 -1.12 10.97 5.01
CA LYS A 42 -0.61 11.67 3.83
C LYS A 42 -1.69 11.72 2.76
N ALA A 43 -1.99 12.90 2.27
CA ALA A 43 -2.96 13.15 1.22
C ALA A 43 -2.25 13.74 0.00
N LEU A 44 -2.39 13.09 -1.14
CA LEU A 44 -1.93 13.62 -2.42
C LEU A 44 -3.14 13.85 -3.33
N ILE A 45 -3.18 15.00 -3.98
CA ILE A 45 -4.16 15.29 -5.04
C ILE A 45 -3.41 15.32 -6.36
N ALA A 46 -3.85 14.49 -7.31
CA ALA A 46 -3.30 14.47 -8.66
C ALA A 46 -4.36 14.80 -9.70
N ARG A 47 -3.95 15.54 -10.73
CA ARG A 47 -4.68 15.74 -11.97
C ARG A 47 -4.32 14.61 -12.94
N VAL A 48 -5.31 14.07 -13.62
CA VAL A 48 -5.09 13.10 -14.69
C VAL A 48 -4.88 13.84 -16.00
N ASP A 49 -3.73 13.65 -16.64
CA ASP A 49 -3.40 14.18 -17.96
C ASP A 49 -2.96 13.06 -18.90
N GLY A 50 -3.93 12.49 -19.62
CA GLY A 50 -3.69 11.31 -20.46
C GLY A 50 -3.34 10.08 -19.63
N GLU A 51 -2.14 9.55 -19.79
CA GLU A 51 -1.61 8.41 -19.03
C GLU A 51 -0.78 8.83 -17.80
N GLU A 52 -0.55 10.12 -17.64
CA GLU A 52 0.26 10.71 -16.57
C GLU A 52 -0.60 11.28 -15.44
N LEU A 53 -0.02 11.35 -14.26
CA LEU A 53 -0.58 11.95 -13.06
C LEU A 53 0.27 13.14 -12.63
N GLU A 54 -0.32 14.32 -12.60
CA GLU A 54 0.34 15.53 -12.11
C GLU A 54 -0.06 15.79 -10.65
N ILE A 55 0.88 15.71 -9.72
CA ILE A 55 0.65 16.09 -8.32
C ILE A 55 0.47 17.59 -8.23
N VAL A 56 -0.69 18.01 -7.75
CA VAL A 56 -1.07 19.41 -7.59
C VAL A 56 -1.30 19.80 -6.12
N GLY A 57 -1.42 18.84 -5.23
CA GLY A 57 -1.62 19.10 -3.80
C GLY A 57 -1.00 18.01 -2.93
N VAL A 58 -0.37 18.43 -1.83
CA VAL A 58 0.28 17.56 -0.84
C VAL A 58 -0.11 18.02 0.55
N GLY A 59 -0.56 17.09 1.39
CA GLY A 59 -0.87 17.37 2.79
C GLY A 59 -0.43 16.25 3.71
N ARG A 60 -0.08 16.60 4.96
CA ARG A 60 0.36 15.66 6.00
C ARG A 60 -0.22 16.05 7.34
N ALA A 61 -0.64 15.06 8.14
CA ALA A 61 -1.07 15.27 9.51
C ALA A 61 -0.64 14.11 10.40
N HIS A 62 -0.16 14.43 11.61
CA HIS A 62 0.23 13.41 12.58
C HIS A 62 -0.99 12.76 13.22
N GLN A 63 -0.91 11.45 13.45
CA GLN A 63 -1.86 10.66 14.21
C GLN A 63 -1.52 10.68 15.70
N SER A 64 -2.56 10.70 16.55
CA SER A 64 -2.37 10.42 17.97
C SER A 64 -2.02 8.94 18.19
N LEU A 65 -1.37 8.61 19.29
CA LEU A 65 -1.00 7.21 19.59
C LEU A 65 -2.21 6.28 19.71
N SER A 66 -3.38 6.84 20.10
CA SER A 66 -4.65 6.13 20.25
C SER A 66 -5.42 5.91 18.94
N ASP A 67 -5.13 6.70 17.88
CA ASP A 67 -5.96 6.73 16.68
C ASP A 67 -5.78 5.45 15.84
N MET A 68 -4.53 4.96 15.79
CA MET A 68 -4.14 3.79 15.00
C MET A 68 -3.25 2.84 15.79
N GLN A 69 -3.44 1.54 15.60
CA GLN A 69 -2.59 0.50 16.17
C GLN A 69 -2.21 -0.53 15.10
N SER A 70 -0.91 -0.71 14.85
CA SER A 70 -0.37 -1.70 13.90
C SER A 70 -1.10 -1.71 12.54
N GLY A 71 -1.32 -0.52 11.95
CA GLY A 71 -1.99 -0.35 10.67
C GLY A 71 -3.53 -0.37 10.72
N ALA A 72 -4.14 -0.67 11.87
CA ALA A 72 -5.59 -0.70 12.03
C ALA A 72 -6.11 0.57 12.73
N ILE A 73 -7.27 1.07 12.28
CA ILE A 73 -7.96 2.20 12.91
C ILE A 73 -8.53 1.75 14.25
N SER A 74 -8.16 2.46 15.33
CA SER A 74 -8.64 2.27 16.71
C SER A 74 -9.67 3.33 17.10
N ASP A 75 -9.53 4.56 16.61
CA ASP A 75 -10.47 5.67 16.80
C ASP A 75 -10.78 6.33 15.44
N ILE A 76 -11.97 6.08 14.92
CA ILE A 76 -12.41 6.64 13.63
C ILE A 76 -12.49 8.17 13.69
N ALA A 77 -12.96 8.75 14.80
CA ALA A 77 -13.13 10.20 14.91
C ALA A 77 -11.77 10.92 14.91
N GLY A 78 -10.77 10.36 15.61
CA GLY A 78 -9.40 10.87 15.61
C GLY A 78 -8.79 10.82 14.21
N VAL A 79 -8.91 9.66 13.55
CA VAL A 79 -8.40 9.47 12.18
C VAL A 79 -9.07 10.42 11.18
N VAL A 80 -10.42 10.57 11.21
CA VAL A 80 -11.14 11.51 10.36
C VAL A 80 -10.62 12.93 10.54
N GLY A 81 -10.47 13.41 11.78
CA GLY A 81 -9.97 14.75 12.05
C GLY A 81 -8.52 14.98 11.54
N ASN A 82 -7.69 13.95 11.51
CA ASN A 82 -6.33 14.05 10.96
C ASN A 82 -6.33 13.93 9.42
N CYS A 83 -7.19 13.10 8.84
CA CYS A 83 -7.41 13.07 7.40
C CYS A 83 -7.93 14.42 6.87
N GLU A 84 -8.88 15.06 7.57
CA GLU A 84 -9.38 16.41 7.23
C GLU A 84 -8.25 17.44 7.16
N LYS A 85 -7.33 17.43 8.16
CA LYS A 85 -6.19 18.34 8.18
C LYS A 85 -5.25 18.11 6.98
N ALA A 86 -4.94 16.86 6.66
CA ALA A 86 -4.09 16.52 5.52
C ALA A 86 -4.76 16.89 4.18
N LEU A 87 -6.04 16.57 4.02
CA LEU A 87 -6.82 16.92 2.82
C LEU A 87 -6.92 18.43 2.64
N SER A 88 -7.23 19.21 3.71
CA SER A 88 -7.31 20.65 3.63
C SER A 88 -6.00 21.28 3.15
N GLN A 89 -4.85 20.81 3.63
CA GLN A 89 -3.54 21.29 3.16
C GLN A 89 -3.33 21.00 1.66
N ALA A 90 -3.70 19.79 1.19
CA ALA A 90 -3.57 19.43 -0.21
C ALA A 90 -4.54 20.23 -1.09
N GLU A 91 -5.77 20.49 -0.64
CA GLU A 91 -6.77 21.30 -1.32
C GLU A 91 -6.39 22.79 -1.37
N GLU A 92 -5.86 23.34 -0.28
CA GLU A 92 -5.34 24.73 -0.27
C GLU A 92 -4.19 24.91 -1.28
N MET A 93 -3.30 23.92 -1.36
CA MET A 93 -2.18 23.97 -2.31
C MET A 93 -2.64 23.83 -3.76
N SER A 94 -3.54 22.91 -4.05
CA SER A 94 -4.04 22.64 -5.40
C SER A 94 -5.05 23.67 -5.88
N GLY A 95 -5.74 24.39 -4.98
CA GLY A 95 -6.85 25.27 -5.27
C GLY A 95 -8.12 24.55 -5.74
N VAL A 96 -8.19 23.23 -5.61
CA VAL A 96 -9.33 22.39 -6.01
C VAL A 96 -9.75 21.46 -4.88
N SER A 97 -11.05 21.18 -4.80
CA SER A 97 -11.59 20.16 -3.91
C SER A 97 -11.87 18.90 -4.74
N ALA A 98 -11.10 17.85 -4.47
CA ALA A 98 -11.25 16.54 -5.11
C ALA A 98 -12.12 15.63 -4.23
N ARG A 99 -12.81 14.66 -4.85
CA ARG A 99 -13.68 13.72 -4.12
C ARG A 99 -13.31 12.27 -4.37
N GLN A 100 -12.86 11.92 -5.57
CA GLN A 100 -12.51 10.56 -5.92
C GLN A 100 -11.23 10.14 -5.19
N ALA A 101 -11.32 9.15 -4.31
CA ALA A 101 -10.23 8.76 -3.43
C ALA A 101 -9.93 7.25 -3.48
N VAL A 102 -8.64 6.93 -3.39
CA VAL A 102 -8.16 5.59 -3.04
C VAL A 102 -7.51 5.67 -1.67
N ILE A 103 -7.87 4.76 -0.77
CA ILE A 103 -7.36 4.71 0.60
C ILE A 103 -6.50 3.46 0.77
N GLY A 104 -5.32 3.62 1.39
CA GLY A 104 -4.42 2.53 1.75
C GLY A 104 -4.96 1.68 2.90
N ILE A 105 -4.68 0.38 2.87
CA ILE A 105 -4.89 -0.53 4.00
C ILE A 105 -3.62 -1.31 4.28
N ALA A 106 -3.20 -1.29 5.53
CA ALA A 106 -2.10 -2.08 6.07
C ALA A 106 -2.56 -2.90 7.28
N GLY A 107 -1.65 -3.67 7.84
CA GLY A 107 -1.85 -4.42 9.08
C GLY A 107 -1.69 -5.93 8.90
N GLU A 108 -1.34 -6.62 9.97
CA GLU A 108 -1.00 -8.05 9.98
C GLU A 108 -2.12 -8.96 9.46
N LEU A 109 -3.37 -8.52 9.56
CA LEU A 109 -4.54 -9.28 9.09
C LEU A 109 -4.88 -9.04 7.61
N VAL A 110 -4.16 -8.16 6.92
CA VAL A 110 -4.24 -8.02 5.46
C VAL A 110 -3.38 -9.12 4.83
N LYS A 111 -3.99 -9.98 4.00
CA LYS A 111 -3.31 -11.13 3.40
C LYS A 111 -3.25 -11.00 1.89
N GLY A 112 -2.04 -10.95 1.33
CA GLY A 112 -1.80 -10.93 -0.10
C GLY A 112 -1.13 -12.23 -0.55
N LEU A 113 -1.82 -13.00 -1.39
CA LEU A 113 -1.42 -14.33 -1.82
C LEU A 113 -1.46 -14.45 -3.34
N THR A 114 -0.46 -15.09 -3.93
CA THR A 114 -0.50 -15.48 -5.35
C THR A 114 -0.87 -16.94 -5.48
N THR A 115 -1.91 -17.19 -6.26
CA THR A 115 -2.47 -18.53 -6.49
C THR A 115 -2.36 -18.90 -7.95
N THR A 116 -1.84 -20.10 -8.24
CA THR A 116 -1.81 -20.66 -9.59
C THR A 116 -3.04 -21.53 -9.82
N VAL A 117 -3.80 -21.24 -10.86
CA VAL A 117 -4.93 -22.03 -11.30
C VAL A 117 -4.63 -22.64 -12.67
N ARG A 118 -4.75 -23.96 -12.74
CA ARG A 118 -4.67 -24.72 -13.99
C ARG A 118 -6.08 -25.09 -14.43
N TYR A 119 -6.45 -24.70 -15.64
CA TYR A 119 -7.76 -24.97 -16.21
C TYR A 119 -7.60 -25.74 -17.55
N LYS A 120 -8.06 -27.00 -17.53
CA LYS A 120 -8.16 -27.81 -18.74
C LYS A 120 -9.43 -27.41 -19.49
N ARG A 121 -9.27 -26.98 -20.73
CA ARG A 121 -10.38 -26.51 -21.55
C ARG A 121 -11.20 -27.67 -22.12
N PRO A 122 -12.53 -27.61 -22.01
CA PRO A 122 -13.40 -28.63 -22.62
C PRO A 122 -13.35 -28.60 -24.16
N ASN A 123 -13.12 -27.42 -24.77
CA ASN A 123 -13.07 -27.20 -26.22
C ASN A 123 -11.77 -26.50 -26.63
N PRO A 124 -10.65 -27.23 -26.77
CA PRO A 124 -9.33 -26.65 -27.07
C PRO A 124 -9.27 -25.89 -28.41
N GLU A 125 -10.04 -26.32 -29.39
CA GLU A 125 -10.07 -25.75 -30.74
C GLU A 125 -10.88 -24.43 -30.84
N ARG A 126 -11.70 -24.16 -29.84
CA ARG A 126 -12.42 -22.87 -29.75
C ARG A 126 -11.47 -21.78 -29.26
N SER A 127 -11.52 -20.60 -29.88
CA SER A 127 -10.80 -19.42 -29.37
C SER A 127 -11.29 -19.04 -27.99
N LEU A 128 -10.34 -18.69 -27.12
CA LEU A 128 -10.60 -18.15 -25.79
C LEU A 128 -11.39 -16.85 -25.88
N ASP A 129 -12.45 -16.76 -25.12
CA ASP A 129 -13.24 -15.54 -24.95
C ASP A 129 -13.11 -15.00 -23.51
N GLY A 130 -13.56 -13.75 -23.32
CA GLY A 130 -13.49 -13.10 -22.02
C GLY A 130 -14.28 -13.81 -20.92
N ALA A 131 -15.39 -14.48 -21.28
CA ALA A 131 -16.24 -15.18 -20.30
C ALA A 131 -15.54 -16.43 -19.73
N GLU A 132 -14.80 -17.18 -20.57
CA GLU A 132 -14.02 -18.33 -20.12
C GLU A 132 -12.89 -17.89 -19.18
N ILE A 133 -12.23 -16.76 -19.49
CA ILE A 133 -11.18 -16.19 -18.65
C ILE A 133 -11.75 -15.70 -17.31
N GLU A 134 -12.87 -14.99 -17.32
CA GLU A 134 -13.55 -14.53 -16.10
C GLU A 134 -13.91 -15.70 -15.19
N LEU A 135 -14.43 -16.79 -15.73
CA LEU A 135 -14.71 -18.01 -14.96
C LEU A 135 -13.46 -18.57 -14.28
N ILE A 136 -12.31 -18.53 -14.93
CA ILE A 136 -11.04 -19.03 -14.36
C ILE A 136 -10.59 -18.11 -13.22
N ILE A 137 -10.69 -16.80 -13.42
CA ILE A 137 -10.34 -15.78 -12.42
C ILE A 137 -11.25 -15.90 -11.20
N ASP A 138 -12.57 -16.00 -11.37
CA ASP A 138 -13.53 -16.14 -10.27
C ASP A 138 -13.23 -17.41 -9.44
N ARG A 139 -12.86 -18.51 -10.09
CA ARG A 139 -12.43 -19.73 -9.39
C ARG A 139 -11.13 -19.55 -8.62
N ALA A 140 -10.18 -18.77 -9.18
CA ALA A 140 -8.93 -18.45 -8.50
C ALA A 140 -9.20 -17.64 -7.24
N GLN A 141 -10.00 -16.58 -7.36
CA GLN A 141 -10.39 -15.70 -6.24
C GLN A 141 -11.11 -16.49 -5.13
N ALA A 142 -12.08 -17.34 -5.49
CA ALA A 142 -12.80 -18.14 -4.53
C ALA A 142 -11.88 -19.08 -3.72
N ARG A 143 -10.93 -19.75 -4.39
CA ARG A 143 -9.94 -20.62 -3.72
C ARG A 143 -9.01 -19.84 -2.80
N THR A 144 -8.62 -18.63 -3.22
CA THR A 144 -7.73 -17.80 -2.42
C THR A 144 -8.46 -17.24 -1.21
N LEU A 145 -9.74 -16.89 -1.37
CA LEU A 145 -10.62 -16.46 -0.27
C LEU A 145 -10.71 -17.53 0.82
N GLU A 146 -10.99 -18.78 0.45
CA GLU A 146 -11.04 -19.89 1.42
C GLU A 146 -9.70 -20.09 2.18
N ARG A 147 -8.56 -19.92 1.48
CA ARG A 147 -7.24 -20.00 2.12
C ARG A 147 -7.02 -18.83 3.08
N ALA A 148 -7.34 -17.61 2.67
CA ALA A 148 -7.20 -16.43 3.49
C ALA A 148 -8.05 -16.53 4.77
N GLN A 149 -9.31 -16.97 4.67
CA GLN A 149 -10.19 -17.21 5.81
C GLN A 149 -9.60 -18.21 6.79
N LYS A 150 -9.18 -19.40 6.30
CA LYS A 150 -8.57 -20.45 7.15
C LYS A 150 -7.30 -19.96 7.84
N GLN A 151 -6.47 -19.19 7.14
CA GLN A 151 -5.26 -18.63 7.71
C GLN A 151 -5.59 -17.64 8.83
N LEU A 152 -6.55 -16.73 8.60
CA LEU A 152 -6.99 -15.76 9.60
C LEU A 152 -7.66 -16.42 10.80
N GLU A 153 -8.43 -17.48 10.61
CA GLU A 153 -9.00 -18.28 11.71
C GLU A 153 -7.90 -18.90 12.59
N LEU A 154 -6.82 -19.43 11.98
CA LEU A 154 -5.68 -19.98 12.71
C LEU A 154 -4.91 -18.92 13.48
N GLU A 155 -4.65 -17.77 12.85
CA GLU A 155 -3.88 -16.68 13.46
C GLU A 155 -4.66 -15.95 14.58
N THR A 156 -5.95 -15.75 14.39
CA THR A 156 -6.79 -15.01 15.36
C THR A 156 -7.44 -15.90 16.41
N GLY A 157 -7.49 -17.22 16.19
CA GLY A 157 -8.25 -18.15 17.00
C GLY A 157 -9.78 -17.97 16.90
N LYS A 158 -10.26 -17.11 16.02
CA LYS A 158 -11.70 -16.84 15.82
C LYS A 158 -12.18 -17.59 14.59
N LYS A 159 -13.35 -18.24 14.71
CA LYS A 159 -14.05 -18.85 13.59
C LYS A 159 -14.89 -17.80 12.85
N ASP A 160 -15.13 -18.05 11.55
CA ASP A 160 -16.00 -17.24 10.70
C ASP A 160 -15.56 -15.75 10.58
N VAL A 161 -14.24 -15.52 10.47
CA VAL A 161 -13.72 -14.17 10.20
C VAL A 161 -14.19 -13.75 8.80
N GLU A 162 -15.05 -12.73 8.76
CA GLU A 162 -15.51 -12.18 7.48
C GLU A 162 -14.43 -11.36 6.83
N VAL A 163 -14.05 -11.72 5.61
CA VAL A 163 -13.00 -11.06 4.82
C VAL A 163 -13.54 -10.62 3.47
N LYS A 164 -13.00 -9.53 2.97
CA LYS A 164 -13.34 -8.94 1.67
C LYS A 164 -12.10 -8.86 0.78
N LEU A 165 -12.30 -9.10 -0.52
CA LEU A 165 -11.28 -8.87 -1.54
C LEU A 165 -10.96 -7.36 -1.61
N VAL A 166 -9.67 -7.03 -1.51
CA VAL A 166 -9.15 -5.66 -1.60
C VAL A 166 -8.58 -5.41 -2.99
N ASN A 167 -7.63 -6.23 -3.41
CA ASN A 167 -6.99 -6.14 -4.73
C ASN A 167 -6.93 -7.51 -5.41
N SER A 168 -6.89 -7.49 -6.73
CA SER A 168 -6.65 -8.67 -7.56
C SER A 168 -5.89 -8.28 -8.82
N ALA A 169 -4.82 -9.02 -9.11
CA ALA A 169 -3.90 -8.73 -10.20
C ALA A 169 -3.43 -10.00 -10.89
N ILE A 170 -3.40 -10.00 -12.21
CA ILE A 170 -2.84 -11.12 -12.98
C ILE A 170 -1.31 -10.99 -12.99
N VAL A 171 -0.63 -12.00 -12.45
CA VAL A 171 0.84 -12.09 -12.43
C VAL A 171 1.37 -12.67 -13.73
N SER A 172 0.77 -13.76 -14.21
CA SER A 172 1.11 -14.36 -15.50
C SER A 172 -0.02 -15.21 -16.07
N ILE A 173 -0.03 -15.33 -17.38
CA ILE A 173 -0.93 -16.23 -18.11
C ILE A 173 -0.11 -17.10 -19.05
N HIS A 174 -0.36 -18.40 -19.01
CA HIS A 174 0.22 -19.33 -19.95
C HIS A 174 -0.88 -20.14 -20.64
N ILE A 175 -0.72 -20.35 -21.94
CA ILE A 175 -1.55 -21.25 -22.74
C ILE A 175 -0.68 -22.41 -23.17
N ASP A 176 -1.04 -23.60 -22.75
CA ASP A 176 -0.23 -24.80 -22.77
C ASP A 176 1.11 -24.59 -22.04
N THR A 177 2.17 -24.17 -22.68
CA THR A 177 3.46 -23.82 -22.04
C THR A 177 3.95 -22.43 -22.37
N TYR A 178 3.20 -21.66 -23.17
CA TYR A 178 3.63 -20.35 -23.67
C TYR A 178 3.05 -19.21 -22.84
N LYS A 179 3.91 -18.33 -22.35
CA LYS A 179 3.50 -17.08 -21.67
C LYS A 179 2.85 -16.15 -22.70
N VAL A 180 1.68 -15.59 -22.38
CA VAL A 180 0.95 -14.64 -23.20
C VAL A 180 0.52 -13.44 -22.36
N SER A 181 0.58 -12.24 -22.93
CA SER A 181 0.10 -11.03 -22.25
C SER A 181 -1.42 -10.85 -22.37
N ASN A 182 -2.03 -11.27 -23.48
CA ASN A 182 -3.48 -11.26 -23.67
C ASN A 182 -3.94 -12.61 -24.25
N PRO A 183 -4.67 -13.44 -23.50
CA PRO A 183 -5.08 -14.78 -23.94
C PRO A 183 -6.29 -14.79 -24.89
N VAL A 184 -7.02 -13.67 -25.03
CA VAL A 184 -8.23 -13.61 -25.86
C VAL A 184 -7.91 -13.90 -27.34
N GLY A 185 -8.66 -14.82 -27.94
CA GLY A 185 -8.48 -15.24 -29.33
C GLY A 185 -7.53 -16.43 -29.51
N PHE A 186 -6.74 -16.78 -28.50
CA PHE A 186 -5.88 -17.96 -28.58
C PHE A 186 -6.66 -19.28 -28.45
N GLN A 187 -6.13 -20.35 -29.02
CA GLN A 187 -6.56 -21.72 -28.83
C GLN A 187 -5.54 -22.44 -27.94
N GLY A 188 -5.93 -23.52 -27.28
CA GLY A 188 -5.04 -24.32 -26.43
C GLY A 188 -5.81 -25.27 -25.52
N LYS A 189 -5.10 -26.25 -24.97
CA LYS A 189 -5.67 -27.32 -24.13
C LYS A 189 -5.74 -26.93 -22.66
N GLU A 190 -4.73 -26.23 -22.17
CA GLU A 190 -4.60 -25.83 -20.77
C GLU A 190 -4.30 -24.34 -20.67
N ILE A 191 -4.98 -23.68 -19.73
CA ILE A 191 -4.67 -22.31 -19.33
C ILE A 191 -4.15 -22.36 -17.91
N VAL A 192 -3.02 -21.69 -17.66
CA VAL A 192 -2.47 -21.50 -16.32
C VAL A 192 -2.46 -20.01 -16.04
N ILE A 193 -3.21 -19.59 -15.04
CA ILE A 193 -3.23 -18.20 -14.57
C ILE A 193 -2.62 -18.16 -13.17
N GLN A 194 -1.63 -17.30 -12.99
CA GLN A 194 -1.16 -16.87 -11.68
C GLN A 194 -1.86 -15.57 -11.34
N LEU A 195 -2.56 -15.55 -10.21
CA LEU A 195 -3.36 -14.41 -9.76
C LEU A 195 -2.93 -14.01 -8.36
N TYR A 196 -2.45 -12.78 -8.21
CA TYR A 196 -2.29 -12.14 -6.91
C TYR A 196 -3.67 -11.68 -6.42
N THR A 197 -3.97 -11.90 -5.14
CA THR A 197 -5.19 -11.41 -4.49
C THR A 197 -4.88 -10.99 -3.06
N ALA A 198 -5.35 -9.81 -2.67
CA ALA A 198 -5.27 -9.31 -1.31
C ALA A 198 -6.66 -9.29 -0.66
N PHE A 199 -6.73 -9.71 0.60
CA PHE A 199 -7.92 -9.75 1.42
C PHE A 199 -7.69 -9.05 2.75
N ALA A 200 -8.74 -8.42 3.28
CA ALA A 200 -8.70 -7.81 4.61
C ALA A 200 -10.00 -8.13 5.38
N PRO A 201 -9.95 -8.18 6.73
CA PRO A 201 -11.14 -8.31 7.55
C PRO A 201 -12.13 -7.18 7.30
N MET A 202 -13.43 -7.53 7.25
CA MET A 202 -14.51 -6.54 7.03
C MET A 202 -14.49 -5.40 8.04
N VAL A 203 -14.10 -5.65 9.28
CA VAL A 203 -14.02 -4.59 10.31
C VAL A 203 -13.02 -3.49 9.94
N HIS A 204 -11.88 -3.84 9.32
CA HIS A 204 -10.87 -2.88 8.90
C HIS A 204 -11.35 -2.09 7.66
N ILE A 205 -11.94 -2.79 6.69
CA ILE A 205 -12.51 -2.15 5.50
C ILE A 205 -13.64 -1.22 5.89
N GLY A 206 -14.56 -1.66 6.75
CA GLY A 206 -15.67 -0.84 7.23
C GLY A 206 -15.23 0.42 7.96
N ALA A 207 -14.11 0.37 8.71
CA ALA A 207 -13.56 1.56 9.35
C ALA A 207 -13.06 2.58 8.30
N LEU A 208 -12.38 2.12 7.23
CA LEU A 208 -11.93 2.98 6.12
C LEU A 208 -13.10 3.51 5.29
N GLU A 209 -14.09 2.67 4.98
CA GLU A 209 -15.33 3.09 4.29
C GLU A 209 -16.08 4.16 5.12
N ARG A 210 -16.12 4.00 6.45
CA ARG A 210 -16.71 5.01 7.34
C ARG A 210 -15.89 6.30 7.36
N THR A 211 -14.57 6.20 7.39
CA THR A 211 -13.68 7.37 7.30
C THR A 211 -13.91 8.14 6.00
N ALA A 212 -13.97 7.46 4.86
CA ALA A 212 -14.26 8.09 3.57
C ALA A 212 -15.63 8.78 3.57
N TYR A 213 -16.65 8.14 4.14
CA TYR A 213 -18.01 8.70 4.26
C TYR A 213 -18.04 9.99 5.10
N GLU A 214 -17.36 10.00 6.25
CA GLU A 214 -17.29 11.21 7.12
C GLU A 214 -16.54 12.37 6.45
N LEU A 215 -15.61 12.08 5.55
CA LEU A 215 -14.84 13.06 4.79
C LEU A 215 -15.55 13.51 3.49
N ASP A 216 -16.76 13.02 3.20
CA ASP A 216 -17.51 13.29 1.94
C ASP A 216 -16.70 12.90 0.69
N LEU A 217 -15.94 11.78 0.77
CA LEU A 217 -15.15 11.24 -0.32
C LEU A 217 -15.89 10.13 -1.06
N ASP A 218 -15.76 10.12 -2.38
CA ASP A 218 -16.18 9.04 -3.27
C ASP A 218 -15.08 7.95 -3.28
N LEU A 219 -15.20 6.94 -2.43
CA LEU A 219 -14.21 5.87 -2.32
C LEU A 219 -14.22 4.99 -3.57
N MET A 220 -13.20 5.15 -4.42
CA MET A 220 -13.01 4.37 -5.65
C MET A 220 -12.52 2.95 -5.35
N ALA A 221 -11.56 2.84 -4.42
CA ALA A 221 -10.98 1.57 -4.00
C ALA A 221 -10.31 1.70 -2.63
N VAL A 222 -10.23 0.58 -1.91
CA VAL A 222 -9.27 0.35 -0.85
C VAL A 222 -8.14 -0.48 -1.44
N ALA A 223 -6.88 -0.11 -1.20
CA ALA A 223 -5.73 -0.82 -1.75
C ALA A 223 -4.76 -1.28 -0.65
N ALA A 224 -4.30 -2.53 -0.71
CA ALA A 224 -3.22 -3.00 0.16
C ALA A 224 -1.95 -2.18 -0.10
N GLU A 225 -1.35 -1.60 0.94
CA GLU A 225 -0.21 -0.68 0.80
C GLU A 225 0.98 -1.29 0.06
N PRO A 226 1.46 -2.53 0.34
CA PRO A 226 2.55 -3.10 -0.43
C PRO A 226 2.20 -3.37 -1.90
N PHE A 227 0.92 -3.57 -2.22
CA PHE A 227 0.45 -3.61 -3.61
C PHE A 227 0.53 -2.22 -4.24
N ALA A 228 0.10 -1.17 -3.55
CA ALA A 228 0.20 0.21 -4.02
C ALA A 228 1.66 0.61 -4.25
N VAL A 229 2.58 0.28 -3.33
CA VAL A 229 4.03 0.49 -3.51
C VAL A 229 4.55 -0.25 -4.76
N SER A 230 4.10 -1.48 -4.99
CA SER A 230 4.50 -2.20 -6.21
C SER A 230 4.04 -1.48 -7.48
N ARG A 231 2.83 -0.91 -7.48
CA ARG A 231 2.30 -0.14 -8.62
C ARG A 231 3.09 1.13 -8.91
N SER A 232 3.67 1.76 -7.88
CA SER A 232 4.48 2.96 -8.06
C SER A 232 5.76 2.72 -8.88
N VAL A 233 6.35 1.53 -8.77
CA VAL A 233 7.65 1.20 -9.40
C VAL A 233 7.55 0.25 -10.60
N ILE A 234 6.46 -0.51 -10.74
CA ILE A 234 6.24 -1.41 -11.90
C ILE A 234 5.60 -0.65 -13.06
N GLY A 235 4.75 0.33 -12.78
CA GLY A 235 3.92 1.02 -13.77
C GLY A 235 2.81 0.13 -14.33
N THR A 236 2.30 0.48 -15.52
CA THR A 236 1.23 -0.24 -16.23
C THR A 236 1.73 -1.21 -17.29
N ASP A 237 3.05 -1.24 -17.55
CA ASP A 237 3.62 -2.10 -18.59
C ASP A 237 3.65 -3.56 -18.14
N ALA A 238 2.74 -4.37 -18.69
CA ALA A 238 2.71 -5.82 -18.47
C ALA A 238 3.96 -6.56 -19.01
N ALA A 239 4.81 -5.90 -19.78
CA ALA A 239 6.09 -6.41 -20.26
C ALA A 239 7.27 -5.97 -19.36
N SER A 240 6.98 -5.34 -18.22
CA SER A 240 8.02 -4.91 -17.28
C SER A 240 8.76 -6.13 -16.72
N ASN A 241 10.08 -6.16 -16.90
CA ASN A 241 10.97 -7.17 -16.29
C ASN A 241 11.41 -6.73 -14.88
N PHE A 242 10.62 -5.91 -14.19
CA PHE A 242 10.95 -5.41 -12.87
C PHE A 242 10.95 -6.54 -11.83
N THR A 243 12.07 -6.71 -11.16
CA THR A 243 12.25 -7.76 -10.15
C THR A 243 12.93 -7.15 -8.92
N ALA A 244 12.24 -7.12 -7.79
CA ALA A 244 12.72 -6.56 -6.52
C ALA A 244 11.90 -7.04 -5.33
N ILE A 245 12.46 -6.90 -4.13
CA ILE A 245 11.73 -6.90 -2.87
C ILE A 245 11.46 -5.45 -2.49
N LEU A 246 10.22 -5.12 -2.21
CA LEU A 246 9.80 -3.80 -1.74
C LEU A 246 9.50 -3.90 -0.25
N ILE A 247 10.08 -3.00 0.56
CA ILE A 247 9.85 -2.96 2.01
C ILE A 247 9.44 -1.55 2.39
N ASP A 248 8.18 -1.38 2.79
CA ASP A 248 7.67 -0.15 3.38
C ASP A 248 7.76 -0.25 4.91
N VAL A 249 8.57 0.60 5.52
CA VAL A 249 8.70 0.68 6.97
C VAL A 249 7.88 1.86 7.48
N GLY A 250 6.64 1.57 7.85
CA GLY A 250 5.70 2.56 8.38
C GLY A 250 5.95 2.92 9.84
N GLY A 251 4.99 3.64 10.44
CA GLY A 251 5.01 3.94 11.88
C GLY A 251 4.69 2.73 12.75
N GLY A 252 3.70 1.92 12.34
CA GLY A 252 3.20 0.76 13.09
C GLY A 252 3.53 -0.59 12.50
N THR A 253 3.72 -0.66 11.19
CA THR A 253 3.92 -1.88 10.42
C THR A 253 5.17 -1.83 9.57
N THR A 254 5.62 -3.01 9.14
CA THR A 254 6.54 -3.21 8.04
C THR A 254 5.85 -4.10 7.02
N ASP A 255 5.77 -3.61 5.79
CA ASP A 255 5.01 -4.20 4.71
C ASP A 255 5.96 -4.61 3.59
N ILE A 256 5.91 -5.89 3.18
CA ILE A 256 6.84 -6.47 2.22
C ILE A 256 6.05 -6.99 1.01
N ALA A 257 6.50 -6.62 -0.20
CA ALA A 257 6.07 -7.23 -1.44
C ALA A 257 7.26 -7.85 -2.17
N VAL A 258 7.09 -9.05 -2.70
CA VAL A 258 8.05 -9.65 -3.62
C VAL A 258 7.48 -9.54 -5.03
N VAL A 259 8.24 -8.88 -5.90
CA VAL A 259 7.92 -8.70 -7.32
C VAL A 259 8.93 -9.46 -8.15
N ASP A 260 8.46 -10.25 -9.10
CA ASP A 260 9.28 -10.98 -10.03
C ASP A 260 8.69 -10.89 -11.44
N ASP A 261 9.50 -10.48 -12.41
CA ASP A 261 9.11 -10.30 -13.82
C ASP A 261 7.84 -9.44 -13.96
N GLY A 262 7.77 -8.32 -13.22
CA GLY A 262 6.64 -7.38 -13.19
C GLY A 262 5.41 -7.86 -12.43
N GLY A 263 5.39 -9.09 -11.92
CA GLY A 263 4.25 -9.66 -11.20
C GLY A 263 4.46 -9.74 -9.69
N VAL A 264 3.46 -9.33 -8.91
CA VAL A 264 3.49 -9.44 -7.44
C VAL A 264 3.33 -10.90 -7.03
N GLN A 265 4.38 -11.50 -6.48
CA GLN A 265 4.39 -12.90 -6.05
C GLN A 265 3.68 -13.12 -4.71
N GLY A 266 3.51 -12.06 -3.94
CA GLY A 266 2.82 -12.06 -2.67
C GLY A 266 3.18 -10.83 -1.84
N THR A 267 2.46 -10.65 -0.73
CA THR A 267 2.76 -9.61 0.25
C THR A 267 2.70 -10.18 1.66
N LYS A 268 3.54 -9.63 2.54
CA LYS A 268 3.60 -9.95 3.97
C LYS A 268 3.65 -8.66 4.76
N MET A 269 3.01 -8.66 5.92
CA MET A 269 2.96 -7.52 6.83
C MET A 269 3.16 -8.00 8.26
N PHE A 270 3.91 -7.22 9.06
CA PHE A 270 4.06 -7.49 10.49
C PHE A 270 4.07 -6.18 11.31
N GLY A 271 3.63 -6.24 12.57
CA GLY A 271 3.30 -5.10 13.42
C GLY A 271 4.48 -4.44 14.12
N ILE A 272 5.64 -4.32 13.46
CA ILE A 272 6.81 -3.61 13.97
C ILE A 272 7.20 -2.54 12.96
N GLY A 273 7.10 -1.27 13.36
CA GLY A 273 7.48 -0.09 12.60
C GLY A 273 8.18 0.94 13.46
N GLY A 274 8.26 2.17 12.99
CA GLY A 274 8.99 3.27 13.64
C GLY A 274 8.63 3.52 15.09
N ARG A 275 7.36 3.32 15.49
CA ARG A 275 6.88 3.46 16.88
C ARG A 275 7.51 2.48 17.86
N ALA A 276 7.88 1.29 17.42
CA ALA A 276 8.55 0.30 18.27
C ALA A 276 9.92 0.80 18.72
N PHE A 277 10.69 1.40 17.82
CA PHE A 277 11.98 2.03 18.14
C PHE A 277 11.83 3.22 19.10
N THR A 278 10.82 4.07 18.88
CA THR A 278 10.53 5.19 19.77
C THR A 278 10.18 4.72 21.17
N LYS A 279 9.31 3.71 21.30
CA LYS A 279 8.94 3.11 22.59
C LYS A 279 10.16 2.49 23.30
N ALA A 280 11.07 1.85 22.56
CA ALA A 280 12.29 1.29 23.13
C ALA A 280 13.21 2.38 23.69
N ILE A 281 13.38 3.50 22.98
CA ILE A 281 14.14 4.66 23.45
C ILE A 281 13.48 5.28 24.67
N ALA A 282 12.16 5.51 24.64
CA ALA A 282 11.39 6.06 25.75
C ALA A 282 11.56 5.23 27.03
N SER A 283 11.43 3.90 26.91
CA SER A 283 11.62 2.96 28.03
C SER A 283 13.07 2.94 28.55
N GLU A 284 14.08 2.95 27.68
CA GLU A 284 15.48 2.90 28.08
C GLU A 284 15.92 4.19 28.78
N LEU A 285 15.40 5.35 28.34
CA LEU A 285 15.80 6.65 28.89
C LEU A 285 14.87 7.15 30.00
N ASP A 286 13.74 6.50 30.26
CA ASP A 286 12.65 6.96 31.11
C ASP A 286 12.12 8.35 30.65
N TRP A 287 11.93 8.46 29.33
CA TRP A 287 11.42 9.66 28.69
C TRP A 287 9.99 9.48 28.18
N ASP A 288 9.29 10.60 27.98
CA ASP A 288 8.01 10.56 27.29
C ASP A 288 8.19 10.24 25.78
N TYR A 289 7.10 9.82 25.15
CA TYR A 289 7.13 9.42 23.72
C TYR A 289 7.58 10.57 22.80
N PRO A 290 7.09 11.83 22.92
CA PRO A 290 7.54 12.93 22.07
C PRO A 290 9.04 13.23 22.17
N GLN A 291 9.61 13.17 23.39
CA GLN A 291 11.05 13.37 23.59
C GLN A 291 11.87 12.25 22.93
N ALA A 292 11.44 11.00 23.09
CA ALA A 292 12.08 9.85 22.47
C ALA A 292 11.96 9.87 20.93
N GLU A 293 10.80 10.29 20.38
CA GLU A 293 10.59 10.44 18.94
C GLU A 293 11.52 11.51 18.37
N LYS A 294 11.62 12.66 19.02
CA LYS A 294 12.54 13.72 18.62
C LYS A 294 13.99 13.24 18.60
N LEU A 295 14.43 12.52 19.64
CA LEU A 295 15.77 11.95 19.68
C LEU A 295 15.99 10.96 18.53
N LYS A 296 15.02 10.07 18.25
CA LYS A 296 15.10 9.11 17.14
C LYS A 296 15.28 9.81 15.79
N LEU A 297 14.50 10.84 15.53
CA LEU A 297 14.57 11.60 14.28
C LEU A 297 15.89 12.38 14.13
N GLU A 298 16.47 12.82 15.25
CA GLU A 298 17.71 13.62 15.29
C GLU A 298 18.98 12.79 15.58
N LEU A 299 18.92 11.44 15.52
CA LEU A 299 20.08 10.56 15.83
C LEU A 299 21.32 10.85 14.99
N GLY A 300 21.14 11.32 13.75
CA GLY A 300 22.22 11.72 12.86
C GLY A 300 22.82 13.08 13.16
N SER A 301 22.17 13.90 14.01
CA SER A 301 22.61 15.25 14.35
C SER A 301 23.59 15.25 15.54
N THR A 302 24.23 16.40 15.77
CA THR A 302 25.08 16.66 16.93
C THR A 302 24.28 17.11 18.18
N ALA A 303 22.95 17.17 18.07
CA ALA A 303 22.09 17.65 19.14
C ALA A 303 22.13 16.77 20.42
N TYR A 304 22.44 15.49 20.24
CA TYR A 304 22.55 14.53 21.34
C TYR A 304 23.90 13.82 21.29
N GLU A 305 24.66 13.91 22.36
CA GLU A 305 25.99 13.33 22.49
C GLU A 305 26.13 12.49 23.77
N GLY A 306 27.24 11.73 23.87
CA GLY A 306 27.63 10.99 25.05
C GLY A 306 26.69 9.85 25.42
N ASN A 307 26.39 9.73 26.73
CA ASN A 307 25.66 8.58 27.29
C ASN A 307 24.20 8.46 26.81
N ILE A 308 23.52 9.55 26.54
CA ILE A 308 22.11 9.55 26.05
C ILE A 308 22.03 8.88 24.69
N LYS A 309 22.88 9.33 23.74
CA LYS A 309 22.93 8.76 22.39
C LYS A 309 23.33 7.28 22.41
N ALA A 310 24.31 6.91 23.25
CA ALA A 310 24.77 5.53 23.38
C ALA A 310 23.65 4.59 23.92
N ARG A 311 22.89 5.04 24.93
CA ARG A 311 21.76 4.28 25.47
C ARG A 311 20.63 4.16 24.45
N ALA A 312 20.30 5.24 23.75
CA ALA A 312 19.29 5.22 22.69
C ALA A 312 19.67 4.24 21.56
N LEU A 313 20.91 4.27 21.09
CA LEU A 313 21.39 3.32 20.07
C LEU A 313 21.31 1.87 20.56
N LYS A 314 21.67 1.59 21.82
CA LYS A 314 21.52 0.25 22.40
C LYS A 314 20.08 -0.22 22.46
N ALA A 315 19.13 0.68 22.75
CA ALA A 315 17.71 0.34 22.73
C ALA A 315 17.22 0.06 21.29
N ILE A 316 17.69 0.84 20.33
CA ILE A 316 17.43 0.63 18.89
C ILE A 316 17.97 -0.72 18.44
N ASP A 317 19.22 -1.06 18.78
CA ASP A 317 19.86 -2.30 18.35
C ASP A 317 19.06 -3.53 18.80
N LYS A 318 18.55 -3.55 20.04
CA LYS A 318 17.68 -4.65 20.51
C LYS A 318 16.38 -4.77 19.73
N THR A 319 15.75 -3.64 19.40
CA THR A 319 14.51 -3.63 18.60
C THR A 319 14.80 -4.04 17.18
N LEU A 320 15.96 -3.67 16.67
CA LEU A 320 16.42 -3.95 15.33
C LEU A 320 16.68 -5.46 15.12
N GLU A 321 17.22 -6.16 16.11
CA GLU A 321 17.36 -7.62 16.07
C GLU A 321 16.00 -8.27 15.84
N VAL A 322 14.96 -7.90 16.62
CA VAL A 322 13.61 -8.46 16.45
C VAL A 322 13.00 -8.05 15.12
N TRP A 323 13.25 -6.83 14.64
CA TRP A 323 12.75 -6.37 13.35
C TRP A 323 13.38 -7.13 12.18
N ILE A 324 14.70 -7.41 12.23
CA ILE A 324 15.41 -8.21 11.23
C ILE A 324 14.88 -9.66 11.21
N ASP A 325 14.67 -10.26 12.39
CA ASP A 325 14.04 -11.60 12.49
C ASP A 325 12.66 -11.60 11.83
N GLY A 326 11.88 -10.52 12.00
CA GLY A 326 10.60 -10.33 11.34
C GLY A 326 10.71 -10.27 9.81
N VAL A 327 11.70 -9.55 9.28
CA VAL A 327 11.98 -9.50 7.84
C VAL A 327 12.40 -10.88 7.30
N GLU A 328 13.31 -11.57 8.02
CA GLU A 328 13.77 -12.92 7.64
C GLU A 328 12.62 -13.90 7.62
N LEU A 329 11.78 -13.91 8.67
CA LEU A 329 10.59 -14.77 8.75
C LEU A 329 9.62 -14.48 7.61
N ALA A 330 9.29 -13.21 7.39
CA ALA A 330 8.37 -12.81 6.33
C ALA A 330 8.87 -13.23 4.94
N LEU A 331 10.17 -13.07 4.66
CA LEU A 331 10.77 -13.50 3.40
C LEU A 331 10.85 -15.01 3.24
N SER A 332 11.03 -15.76 4.33
CA SER A 332 11.05 -17.24 4.32
C SER A 332 9.72 -17.88 3.93
N GLU A 333 8.62 -17.13 4.11
CA GLU A 333 7.27 -17.59 3.79
C GLU A 333 6.87 -17.45 2.30
N PHE A 334 7.74 -16.88 1.45
CA PHE A 334 7.51 -16.83 0.00
C PHE A 334 7.94 -18.14 -0.68
N THR A 335 7.19 -19.21 -0.40
CA THR A 335 7.50 -20.57 -0.90
C THR A 335 7.18 -20.78 -2.38
N ASN A 336 6.55 -19.82 -3.02
CA ASN A 336 6.22 -19.82 -4.45
C ASN A 336 7.29 -19.16 -5.33
N VAL A 337 8.40 -18.72 -4.71
CA VAL A 337 9.54 -18.10 -5.38
C VAL A 337 10.78 -18.95 -5.12
N ASP A 338 11.37 -19.54 -6.17
CA ASP A 338 12.56 -20.40 -6.03
C ASP A 338 13.78 -19.61 -5.55
N GLN A 339 13.88 -18.34 -5.95
CA GLN A 339 14.99 -17.44 -5.61
C GLN A 339 14.46 -16.06 -5.32
N LEU A 340 14.84 -15.50 -4.16
CA LEU A 340 14.46 -14.13 -3.81
C LEU A 340 15.24 -13.11 -4.64
N PRO A 341 14.56 -12.05 -5.12
CA PRO A 341 15.20 -10.91 -5.76
C PRO A 341 16.30 -10.30 -4.87
N HIS A 342 17.46 -10.06 -5.44
CA HIS A 342 18.57 -9.47 -4.68
C HIS A 342 18.46 -7.95 -4.52
N ARG A 343 17.61 -7.27 -5.30
CA ARG A 343 17.34 -5.84 -5.19
C ARG A 343 16.26 -5.62 -4.14
N ILE A 344 16.59 -4.90 -3.06
CA ILE A 344 15.66 -4.51 -2.01
C ILE A 344 15.49 -3.00 -2.05
N LEU A 345 14.26 -2.56 -2.24
CA LEU A 345 13.87 -1.17 -2.30
C LEU A 345 13.07 -0.81 -1.05
N LEU A 346 13.49 0.24 -0.36
CA LEU A 346 12.90 0.69 0.88
C LEU A 346 12.09 1.97 0.68
N CYS A 347 10.95 2.07 1.35
CA CYS A 347 10.18 3.29 1.48
C CYS A 347 9.56 3.42 2.90
N GLY A 348 8.73 4.45 3.11
CA GLY A 348 8.12 4.74 4.40
C GLY A 348 9.02 5.48 5.39
N GLY A 349 8.41 6.10 6.39
CA GLY A 349 9.13 6.97 7.35
C GLY A 349 10.19 6.25 8.18
N GLY A 350 9.97 4.96 8.52
CA GLY A 350 10.93 4.14 9.26
C GLY A 350 12.21 3.83 8.49
N ALA A 351 12.16 3.82 7.16
CA ALA A 351 13.33 3.63 6.30
C ALA A 351 14.36 4.78 6.39
N SER A 352 13.97 5.93 6.97
CA SER A 352 14.92 7.02 7.30
C SER A 352 15.85 6.68 8.47
N LEU A 353 15.57 5.65 9.25
CA LEU A 353 16.36 5.26 10.41
C LEU A 353 17.68 4.61 9.97
N GLN A 354 18.78 5.34 10.04
CA GLN A 354 20.10 4.90 9.58
C GLN A 354 20.57 3.54 10.15
N PRO A 355 20.38 3.23 11.45
CA PRO A 355 20.68 1.90 11.98
C PRO A 355 19.95 0.77 11.26
N LEU A 356 18.68 0.97 10.86
CA LEU A 356 17.88 -0.02 10.14
C LEU A 356 18.47 -0.32 8.76
N VAL A 357 18.77 0.73 7.97
CA VAL A 357 19.39 0.59 6.64
C VAL A 357 20.75 -0.09 6.75
N LYS A 358 21.53 0.25 7.78
CA LYS A 358 22.84 -0.37 8.05
C LYS A 358 22.70 -1.86 8.34
N ALA A 359 21.76 -2.25 9.19
CA ALA A 359 21.52 -3.66 9.55
C ALA A 359 21.12 -4.51 8.35
N LEU A 360 20.28 -3.99 7.45
CA LEU A 360 19.94 -4.67 6.20
C LEU A 360 21.14 -4.86 5.26
N LYS A 361 22.16 -3.99 5.34
CA LYS A 361 23.40 -4.11 4.57
C LYS A 361 24.41 -5.08 5.16
N GLU A 362 24.21 -5.55 6.39
CA GLU A 362 25.06 -6.55 7.03
C GLU A 362 24.90 -7.93 6.40
N GLU A 363 25.94 -8.81 6.56
CA GLU A 363 25.99 -10.07 5.81
C GLU A 363 25.33 -11.27 6.49
N LYS A 364 24.64 -11.09 7.62
CA LYS A 364 24.20 -12.25 8.43
C LYS A 364 22.78 -12.71 8.15
N TRP A 365 21.84 -11.80 8.11
CA TRP A 365 20.42 -12.10 8.12
C TRP A 365 19.91 -12.84 6.87
N TYR A 366 20.44 -12.56 5.68
CA TYR A 366 19.93 -13.14 4.42
C TYR A 366 20.50 -14.51 4.08
N LYS A 367 21.50 -15.00 4.83
CA LYS A 367 22.25 -16.23 4.46
C LYS A 367 21.43 -17.50 4.49
N GLN A 368 20.36 -17.55 5.29
CA GLN A 368 19.46 -18.71 5.37
C GLN A 368 18.29 -18.62 4.37
N LEU A 369 18.17 -17.51 3.66
CA LEU A 369 17.14 -17.28 2.65
C LEU A 369 17.65 -17.61 1.24
N PRO A 370 16.78 -17.93 0.28
CA PRO A 370 17.17 -18.34 -1.06
C PRO A 370 17.62 -17.17 -1.94
N PHE A 371 18.56 -16.36 -1.45
CA PHE A 371 19.25 -15.35 -2.24
C PHE A 371 20.43 -15.96 -2.99
N THR A 372 20.57 -15.69 -4.28
CA THR A 372 21.73 -16.14 -5.08
C THR A 372 22.98 -15.31 -4.86
N ARG A 373 22.82 -14.08 -4.38
CA ARG A 373 23.89 -13.13 -4.07
C ARG A 373 23.47 -12.17 -2.97
N LYS A 374 24.42 -11.43 -2.41
CA LYS A 374 24.14 -10.40 -1.39
C LYS A 374 23.11 -9.40 -1.90
N PRO A 375 22.04 -9.11 -1.12
CA PRO A 375 21.07 -8.09 -1.47
C PRO A 375 21.66 -6.69 -1.58
N SER A 376 21.24 -5.90 -2.57
CA SER A 376 21.45 -4.46 -2.62
C SER A 376 20.28 -3.74 -1.94
N ILE A 377 20.58 -2.75 -1.12
CA ILE A 377 19.59 -2.00 -0.34
C ILE A 377 19.60 -0.55 -0.81
N GLU A 378 18.48 -0.08 -1.33
CA GLU A 378 18.28 1.25 -1.88
C GLU A 378 16.99 1.85 -1.35
N LEU A 379 16.92 3.18 -1.21
CA LEU A 379 15.66 3.89 -0.97
C LEU A 379 14.99 4.16 -2.31
N ILE A 380 13.66 4.07 -2.36
CA ILE A 380 12.91 4.47 -3.57
C ILE A 380 12.92 6.00 -3.64
N ASP A 381 13.43 6.52 -4.76
CA ASP A 381 13.33 7.94 -5.07
C ASP A 381 11.94 8.22 -5.68
N PRO A 382 11.22 9.26 -5.24
CA PRO A 382 9.96 9.65 -5.87
C PRO A 382 10.02 9.87 -7.38
N GLU A 383 11.17 10.31 -7.92
CA GLU A 383 11.40 10.44 -9.35
C GLU A 383 11.40 9.11 -10.11
N GLN A 384 11.55 7.98 -9.41
CA GLN A 384 11.45 6.62 -9.98
C GLN A 384 10.01 6.13 -10.12
N VAL A 385 9.03 6.86 -9.58
CA VAL A 385 7.62 6.51 -9.69
C VAL A 385 7.15 6.79 -11.12
N ILE A 386 6.63 5.74 -11.77
CA ILE A 386 6.31 5.76 -13.19
C ILE A 386 5.02 6.56 -13.45
N ASP A 387 5.05 7.41 -14.49
CA ASP A 387 3.93 8.23 -14.97
C ASP A 387 3.32 9.14 -13.87
N VAL A 388 4.14 9.62 -12.95
CA VAL A 388 3.72 10.59 -11.92
C VAL A 388 4.72 11.73 -11.88
N HIS A 389 4.23 12.97 -12.00
CA HIS A 389 5.04 14.18 -11.97
C HIS A 389 4.64 15.09 -10.83
N ASP A 390 5.61 15.57 -10.07
CA ASP A 390 5.36 16.52 -8.97
C ASP A 390 5.49 17.96 -9.43
N ASN A 391 4.36 18.66 -9.57
CA ASN A 391 4.31 20.10 -9.88
C ASN A 391 4.37 20.98 -8.62
N THR A 392 4.39 20.39 -7.43
CA THR A 392 4.37 21.14 -6.16
C THR A 392 5.77 21.37 -5.57
N GLY A 393 6.75 20.56 -5.95
CA GLY A 393 8.08 20.53 -5.35
C GLY A 393 8.07 20.04 -3.89
N LYS A 394 7.01 19.31 -3.47
CA LYS A 394 6.84 18.80 -2.09
C LYS A 394 7.00 17.28 -1.98
N VAL A 395 7.08 16.57 -3.10
CA VAL A 395 7.32 15.13 -3.13
C VAL A 395 8.82 14.91 -3.25
N THR A 396 9.53 15.00 -2.14
CA THR A 396 11.00 15.05 -2.11
C THR A 396 11.67 13.81 -1.52
N ASP A 397 10.89 12.88 -0.96
CA ASP A 397 11.45 11.74 -0.24
C ASP A 397 10.60 10.46 -0.33
N HIS A 398 11.19 9.35 0.05
CA HIS A 398 10.62 8.00 0.03
C HIS A 398 9.42 7.82 0.98
N THR A 399 9.06 8.80 1.80
CA THR A 399 7.94 8.68 2.73
C THR A 399 6.58 8.80 2.05
N LEU A 400 6.53 9.31 0.82
CA LEU A 400 5.31 9.50 0.03
C LEU A 400 5.04 8.39 -0.99
N ILE A 401 5.93 7.41 -1.12
CA ILE A 401 5.84 6.37 -2.16
C ILE A 401 4.53 5.60 -2.09
N THR A 402 4.04 5.25 -0.90
CA THR A 402 2.77 4.57 -0.71
C THR A 402 1.60 5.41 -1.22
N ALA A 403 1.55 6.70 -0.89
CA ALA A 403 0.52 7.62 -1.38
C ALA A 403 0.58 7.81 -2.91
N LEU A 404 1.78 7.85 -3.51
CA LEU A 404 1.97 7.86 -4.97
C LEU A 404 1.44 6.56 -5.61
N GLY A 405 1.73 5.41 -5.00
CA GLY A 405 1.20 4.13 -5.44
C GLY A 405 -0.34 4.06 -5.37
N LEU A 406 -0.96 4.66 -4.35
CA LEU A 406 -2.42 4.77 -4.25
C LEU A 406 -3.02 5.60 -5.39
N LEU A 407 -2.35 6.68 -5.82
CA LEU A 407 -2.76 7.44 -6.99
C LEU A 407 -2.72 6.60 -8.27
N ARG A 408 -1.67 5.77 -8.45
CA ARG A 408 -1.59 4.85 -9.59
C ARG A 408 -2.73 3.84 -9.57
N VAL A 409 -3.06 3.24 -8.42
CA VAL A 409 -4.22 2.35 -8.27
C VAL A 409 -5.53 3.09 -8.60
N GLY A 410 -5.65 4.36 -8.23
CA GLY A 410 -6.79 5.22 -8.56
C GLY A 410 -6.94 5.41 -10.07
N TYR A 411 -5.85 5.75 -10.74
CA TYR A 411 -5.79 5.88 -12.20
C TYR A 411 -6.21 4.57 -12.89
N ASP A 412 -5.62 3.44 -12.51
CA ASP A 412 -5.95 2.13 -13.08
C ASP A 412 -7.44 1.77 -12.88
N THR A 413 -8.00 2.14 -11.72
CA THR A 413 -9.42 1.94 -11.41
C THR A 413 -10.31 2.80 -12.28
N MET A 414 -9.92 4.04 -12.55
CA MET A 414 -10.68 4.99 -13.37
C MET A 414 -10.68 4.58 -14.85
N VAL A 415 -9.51 4.30 -15.42
CA VAL A 415 -9.38 3.85 -16.82
C VAL A 415 -10.14 2.55 -17.07
N GLY A 416 -10.11 1.62 -16.12
CA GLY A 416 -10.90 0.39 -16.16
C GLY A 416 -12.42 0.62 -16.15
N SER A 417 -12.91 1.77 -15.71
CA SER A 417 -14.35 2.07 -15.61
C SER A 417 -14.94 2.81 -16.82
N GLU A 418 -14.12 3.51 -17.62
CA GLU A 418 -14.59 4.35 -18.74
C GLU A 418 -14.94 3.60 -20.02
N GLY A 419 -14.46 2.37 -20.20
CA GLY A 419 -14.70 1.54 -21.37
C GLY A 419 -16.08 0.89 -21.43
N LYS A 420 -17.15 1.64 -21.56
CA LYS A 420 -18.57 1.20 -21.50
C LYS A 420 -19.03 0.11 -22.48
N THR A 421 -18.19 -0.43 -23.35
CA THR A 421 -18.65 -1.30 -24.45
C THR A 421 -18.46 -2.81 -24.22
N ASN A 422 -17.73 -3.24 -23.18
CA ASN A 422 -17.57 -4.67 -22.92
C ASN A 422 -17.11 -4.92 -21.46
N ARG A 423 -18.05 -5.09 -20.52
CA ARG A 423 -17.75 -5.37 -19.09
C ARG A 423 -16.70 -6.46 -18.85
N LEU A 424 -16.65 -7.44 -19.76
CA LEU A 424 -15.69 -8.55 -19.70
C LEU A 424 -14.27 -8.11 -20.08
N LYS A 425 -14.16 -7.28 -21.15
CA LYS A 425 -12.87 -6.74 -21.61
C LYS A 425 -12.31 -5.75 -20.60
N GLU A 426 -13.17 -4.99 -19.94
CA GLU A 426 -12.82 -4.05 -18.87
C GLU A 426 -12.30 -4.75 -17.62
N LYS A 427 -13.04 -5.74 -17.09
CA LYS A 427 -12.63 -6.53 -15.92
C LYS A 427 -11.29 -7.22 -16.19
N PHE A 428 -11.09 -7.69 -17.42
CA PHE A 428 -9.87 -8.33 -17.85
C PHE A 428 -8.72 -7.34 -18.03
N ASN A 429 -8.93 -6.22 -18.72
CA ASN A 429 -7.92 -5.16 -18.85
C ASN A 429 -7.55 -4.58 -17.49
N LYS A 430 -8.54 -4.35 -16.60
CA LYS A 430 -8.30 -3.91 -15.21
C LYS A 430 -7.44 -4.88 -14.40
N MET A 431 -7.43 -6.17 -14.76
CA MET A 431 -6.60 -7.20 -14.13
C MET A 431 -5.26 -7.40 -14.85
N LEU A 432 -5.18 -7.04 -16.14
CA LEU A 432 -3.94 -7.07 -16.93
C LEU A 432 -3.12 -5.79 -16.80
N SER A 433 -3.78 -4.65 -16.54
CA SER A 433 -3.11 -3.36 -16.30
C SER A 433 -2.53 -3.25 -14.89
N VAL A 434 -2.21 -4.37 -14.31
CA VAL A 434 -1.61 -4.48 -12.98
C VAL A 434 -0.25 -5.13 -13.08
#